data_13aa30016a6730db4d38be3d920bc5ad
#
_entry.id   13aa30016a6730db4d38be3d920bc5ad
#
_cell.length_a   1.000
_cell.length_b   1.000
_cell.length_c   1.000
_cell.angle_alpha   90.00
_cell.angle_beta   90.00
_cell.angle_gamma   90.00
#
_symmetry.space_group_name_H-M   'P 1'
#
loop_
_entity.id
_entity.type
_entity.pdbx_description
1 polymer ?
#
loop_
_entity_poly.entity_id
_entity_poly.type
_entity_poly.pdbx_seq_one_letter_code
_entity_poly.pdbx_strand_id
1 'polypeptide(L)'
;MHTLKKFIHYYGPYKAVFFLDLICATIISLVDLAYPQILRTCTNTLFTKSSSSILSALLPIAAGLLIMYLIQSLCKYYVSYQGHMMGAYMERDMRQQLFDHYEKLSFSYYDQNNSGQMMSKLVSDLFDIAEFAHHGPENLFISVIKIIGSFIFLFLINWKLAIPLLFLVFCMFAFSMSQNRRMQSTFMENRKKIGDVNSRLQDTLAGIRVVQSFANEDVEKEKFRKSNHNFLLSKDANYKCMGSFMGYNLFFQGMMYLVTLVFGGYLIAKGEMQATDLAMYALYIGIFISPIQILVELTEMIQKGFSGFKRFLAVMETEPEIQDSPDAKPLKDVRGLVSFEDVSFHYSDDDTLVLSNVSFQIPAGKSITLAGPSGSGKTTICSLLPRFYDVSSGRITIDGKDIRDLTLESLRNQIGIVQQDVYLFCGTIKENIAYGKPNASMDEIVDAARKANIHDFIESLPDGYDTFVGERGTRLSGGQKQRISIARVFLKNPPILILDEATSALDNESERWIQQSLEVLAKNRTTITIAHRLSTIQGADEILVIADNGIAERGTHEELIEKNGIYAHYLRA
;
A
#
# COMPACT_ATOMS: atom_id res chain seq x y z
N MET A 1 11.63 0.21 -21.59
CA MET A 1 10.53 0.41 -22.57
C MET A 1 9.23 -0.29 -22.16
N HIS A 2 9.24 -1.53 -21.66
CA HIS A 2 8.03 -2.27 -21.23
C HIS A 2 7.24 -1.55 -20.13
N THR A 3 7.89 -1.13 -19.04
CA THR A 3 7.27 -0.40 -17.91
C THR A 3 6.60 0.91 -18.34
N LEU A 4 7.25 1.70 -19.21
CA LEU A 4 6.70 2.96 -19.71
C LEU A 4 5.46 2.72 -20.58
N LYS A 5 5.46 1.66 -21.41
CA LYS A 5 4.30 1.30 -22.24
C LYS A 5 3.10 0.90 -21.36
N LYS A 6 3.34 0.13 -20.28
CA LYS A 6 2.30 -0.22 -19.31
C LYS A 6 1.78 1.02 -18.56
N PHE A 7 2.67 1.95 -18.18
CA PHE A 7 2.28 3.21 -17.55
C PHE A 7 1.36 4.05 -18.45
N ILE A 8 1.73 4.22 -19.72
CA ILE A 8 0.92 4.97 -20.70
C ILE A 8 -0.46 4.32 -20.90
N HIS A 9 -0.58 3.01 -20.74
CA HIS A 9 -1.87 2.32 -20.88
C HIS A 9 -2.92 2.82 -19.87
N TYR A 10 -2.51 3.23 -18.67
CA TYR A 10 -3.40 3.77 -17.64
C TYR A 10 -4.04 5.11 -18.01
N TYR A 11 -3.48 5.84 -18.99
CA TYR A 11 -4.14 7.06 -19.53
C TYR A 11 -5.30 6.71 -20.48
N GLY A 12 -5.43 5.47 -20.92
CA GLY A 12 -6.43 5.07 -21.92
C GLY A 12 -7.85 5.57 -21.65
N PRO A 13 -8.43 5.35 -20.45
CA PRO A 13 -9.76 5.86 -20.09
C PRO A 13 -9.82 7.39 -20.00
N TYR A 14 -8.71 8.07 -19.73
CA TYR A 14 -8.62 9.50 -19.40
C TYR A 14 -7.99 10.34 -20.50
N LYS A 15 -7.70 9.77 -21.67
CA LYS A 15 -6.99 10.45 -22.78
C LYS A 15 -7.61 11.77 -23.19
N ALA A 16 -8.95 11.90 -23.17
CA ALA A 16 -9.62 13.14 -23.54
C ALA A 16 -9.32 14.27 -22.54
N VAL A 17 -9.37 13.96 -21.25
CA VAL A 17 -9.02 14.91 -20.17
C VAL A 17 -7.55 15.30 -20.28
N PHE A 18 -6.66 14.34 -20.49
CA PHE A 18 -5.22 14.56 -20.63
C PHE A 18 -4.87 15.49 -21.81
N PHE A 19 -5.44 15.23 -23.00
CA PHE A 19 -5.16 16.10 -24.16
C PHE A 19 -5.77 17.49 -24.00
N LEU A 20 -6.96 17.62 -23.40
CA LEU A 20 -7.57 18.92 -23.13
C LEU A 20 -6.77 19.70 -22.08
N ASP A 21 -6.19 19.02 -21.09
CA ASP A 21 -5.28 19.59 -20.11
C ASP A 21 -4.04 20.20 -20.79
N LEU A 22 -3.39 19.44 -21.69
CA LEU A 22 -2.25 19.95 -22.47
C LEU A 22 -2.62 21.12 -23.39
N ILE A 23 -3.83 21.13 -23.98
CA ILE A 23 -4.32 22.26 -24.77
C ILE A 23 -4.49 23.50 -23.88
N CYS A 24 -5.13 23.35 -22.72
CA CYS A 24 -5.28 24.44 -21.75
C CYS A 24 -3.91 24.97 -21.28
N ALA A 25 -2.97 24.07 -20.98
CA ALA A 25 -1.60 24.39 -20.60
C ALA A 25 -0.86 25.17 -21.71
N THR A 26 -1.10 24.80 -22.98
CA THR A 26 -0.58 25.55 -24.16
C THR A 26 -1.15 26.95 -24.20
N ILE A 27 -2.46 27.11 -24.05
CA ILE A 27 -3.13 28.43 -24.07
C ILE A 27 -2.58 29.31 -22.95
N ILE A 28 -2.46 28.80 -21.73
CA ILE A 28 -1.87 29.53 -20.60
C ILE A 28 -0.46 30.01 -20.95
N SER A 29 0.37 29.12 -21.49
CA SER A 29 1.76 29.45 -21.85
C SER A 29 1.85 30.47 -22.96
N LEU A 30 0.99 30.38 -23.98
CA LEU A 30 0.93 31.35 -25.09
C LEU A 30 0.46 32.75 -24.63
N VAL A 31 -0.49 32.81 -23.70
CA VAL A 31 -0.95 34.06 -23.10
C VAL A 31 0.20 34.74 -22.34
N ASP A 32 0.95 34.00 -21.53
CA ASP A 32 2.10 34.52 -20.80
C ASP A 32 3.19 35.07 -21.77
N LEU A 33 3.42 34.36 -22.89
CA LEU A 33 4.39 34.77 -23.91
C LEU A 33 3.90 35.97 -24.77
N ALA A 34 2.60 36.10 -25.00
CA ALA A 34 2.01 37.14 -25.83
C ALA A 34 2.00 38.49 -25.13
N TYR A 35 1.79 38.55 -23.82
CA TYR A 35 1.67 39.79 -23.06
C TYR A 35 2.86 40.76 -23.25
N PRO A 36 4.15 40.34 -23.12
CA PRO A 36 5.27 41.20 -23.39
C PRO A 36 5.29 41.77 -24.83
N GLN A 37 4.87 40.98 -25.83
CA GLN A 37 4.82 41.46 -27.23
C GLN A 37 3.71 42.48 -27.45
N ILE A 38 2.56 42.31 -26.83
CA ILE A 38 1.47 43.30 -26.84
C ILE A 38 1.97 44.62 -26.22
N LEU A 39 2.61 44.51 -25.05
CA LEU A 39 3.18 45.68 -24.37
C LEU A 39 4.23 46.39 -25.23
N ARG A 40 5.15 45.63 -25.86
CA ARG A 40 6.16 46.17 -26.79
C ARG A 40 5.51 46.89 -27.95
N THR A 41 4.50 46.31 -28.57
CA THR A 41 3.79 46.92 -29.69
C THR A 41 3.07 48.20 -29.25
N CYS A 42 2.42 48.20 -28.11
CA CYS A 42 1.77 49.40 -27.56
C CYS A 42 2.78 50.52 -27.29
N THR A 43 3.91 50.21 -26.63
CA THR A 43 4.92 51.24 -26.29
C THR A 43 5.64 51.78 -27.50
N ASN A 44 6.02 50.94 -28.47
CA ASN A 44 6.84 51.37 -29.61
C ASN A 44 6.04 51.94 -30.78
N THR A 45 4.76 51.59 -30.91
CA THR A 45 3.98 52.02 -32.08
C THR A 45 2.71 52.79 -31.73
N LEU A 46 1.97 52.40 -30.69
CA LEU A 46 0.70 53.06 -30.36
C LEU A 46 0.92 54.35 -29.55
N PHE A 47 1.72 54.29 -28.48
CA PHE A 47 1.92 55.42 -27.57
C PHE A 47 2.81 56.54 -28.17
N THR A 48 3.36 56.32 -29.36
CA THR A 48 4.07 57.34 -30.15
C THR A 48 3.14 58.14 -31.11
N LYS A 49 1.85 57.74 -31.21
CA LYS A 49 0.85 58.40 -32.06
C LYS A 49 0.16 59.55 -31.34
N SER A 50 -0.76 60.28 -32.07
CA SER A 50 -1.56 61.36 -31.49
C SER A 50 -2.45 60.85 -30.31
N SER A 51 -2.74 61.74 -29.36
CA SER A 51 -3.56 61.45 -28.19
C SER A 51 -4.93 60.89 -28.57
N SER A 52 -5.57 61.33 -29.64
CA SER A 52 -6.84 60.78 -30.12
C SER A 52 -6.74 59.31 -30.57
N SER A 53 -5.65 58.99 -31.29
CA SER A 53 -5.38 57.59 -31.71
C SER A 53 -5.07 56.65 -30.53
N ILE A 54 -4.36 57.17 -29.52
CA ILE A 54 -4.10 56.41 -28.30
C ILE A 54 -5.42 56.13 -27.58
N LEU A 55 -6.23 57.16 -27.30
CA LEU A 55 -7.48 57.02 -26.58
C LEU A 55 -8.48 56.08 -27.28
N SER A 56 -8.57 56.13 -28.61
CA SER A 56 -9.45 55.24 -29.40
C SER A 56 -9.02 53.77 -29.36
N ALA A 57 -7.73 53.48 -29.17
CA ALA A 57 -7.19 52.13 -29.12
C ALA A 57 -7.21 51.51 -27.71
N LEU A 58 -7.29 52.29 -26.63
CA LEU A 58 -7.23 51.80 -25.26
C LEU A 58 -8.37 50.83 -24.94
N LEU A 59 -9.62 51.14 -25.32
CA LEU A 59 -10.78 50.30 -25.02
C LEU A 59 -10.75 48.94 -25.74
N PRO A 60 -10.45 48.88 -27.07
CA PRO A 60 -10.24 47.58 -27.74
C PRO A 60 -9.11 46.74 -27.15
N ILE A 61 -7.99 47.35 -26.78
CA ILE A 61 -6.86 46.64 -26.15
C ILE A 61 -7.28 46.12 -24.79
N ALA A 62 -7.94 46.93 -23.97
CA ALA A 62 -8.43 46.51 -22.65
C ALA A 62 -9.42 45.35 -22.78
N ALA A 63 -10.36 45.42 -23.74
CA ALA A 63 -11.30 44.32 -24.01
C ALA A 63 -10.58 43.05 -24.48
N GLY A 64 -9.59 43.17 -25.38
CA GLY A 64 -8.79 42.02 -25.84
C GLY A 64 -8.00 41.37 -24.72
N LEU A 65 -7.33 42.15 -23.87
CA LEU A 65 -6.60 41.65 -22.72
C LEU A 65 -7.54 40.99 -21.68
N LEU A 66 -8.72 41.59 -21.44
CA LEU A 66 -9.71 41.00 -20.54
C LEU A 66 -10.18 39.62 -21.02
N ILE A 67 -10.51 39.52 -22.33
CA ILE A 67 -10.90 38.21 -22.91
C ILE A 67 -9.76 37.21 -22.81
N MET A 68 -8.53 37.64 -23.12
CA MET A 68 -7.34 36.79 -23.04
C MET A 68 -7.13 36.25 -21.61
N TYR A 69 -7.24 37.08 -20.57
CA TYR A 69 -7.10 36.66 -19.19
C TYR A 69 -8.29 35.83 -18.68
N LEU A 70 -9.52 36.09 -19.17
CA LEU A 70 -10.66 35.21 -18.87
C LEU A 70 -10.46 33.79 -19.41
N ILE A 71 -9.99 33.68 -20.66
CA ILE A 71 -9.66 32.37 -21.26
C ILE A 71 -8.54 31.70 -20.47
N GLN A 72 -7.47 32.43 -20.14
CA GLN A 72 -6.37 31.89 -19.32
C GLN A 72 -6.86 31.39 -17.96
N SER A 73 -7.74 32.17 -17.30
CA SER A 73 -8.31 31.78 -15.99
C SER A 73 -9.16 30.52 -16.08
N LEU A 74 -10.00 30.39 -17.12
CA LEU A 74 -10.80 29.19 -17.37
C LEU A 74 -9.91 27.97 -17.65
N CYS A 75 -8.86 28.14 -18.47
CA CYS A 75 -7.89 27.09 -18.73
C CYS A 75 -7.15 26.69 -17.43
N LYS A 76 -6.75 27.66 -16.60
CA LYS A 76 -6.08 27.38 -15.32
C LYS A 76 -6.99 26.64 -14.36
N TYR A 77 -8.28 27.02 -14.30
CA TYR A 77 -9.29 26.30 -13.53
C TYR A 77 -9.39 24.84 -14.00
N TYR A 78 -9.48 24.62 -15.33
CA TYR A 78 -9.56 23.28 -15.90
C TYR A 78 -8.35 22.43 -15.53
N VAL A 79 -7.14 22.93 -15.77
CA VAL A 79 -5.87 22.23 -15.43
C VAL A 79 -5.81 21.91 -13.93
N SER A 80 -6.11 22.91 -13.07
CA SER A 80 -6.04 22.72 -11.62
C SER A 80 -7.13 21.79 -11.06
N TYR A 81 -8.27 21.65 -11.72
CA TYR A 81 -9.36 20.79 -11.27
C TYR A 81 -9.34 19.43 -11.98
N GLN A 82 -9.53 19.44 -13.30
CA GLN A 82 -9.68 18.20 -14.08
C GLN A 82 -8.38 17.41 -14.22
N GLY A 83 -7.24 18.10 -14.29
CA GLY A 83 -5.94 17.45 -14.30
C GLY A 83 -5.66 16.69 -13.02
N HIS A 84 -5.86 17.32 -11.84
CA HIS A 84 -5.72 16.63 -10.55
C HIS A 84 -6.74 15.50 -10.39
N MET A 85 -8.00 15.70 -10.83
CA MET A 85 -9.01 14.65 -10.78
C MET A 85 -8.66 13.46 -11.68
N MET A 86 -8.00 13.68 -12.82
CA MET A 86 -7.47 12.59 -13.65
C MET A 86 -6.46 11.75 -12.88
N GLY A 87 -5.51 12.38 -12.20
CA GLY A 87 -4.55 11.70 -11.32
C GLY A 87 -5.25 10.88 -10.22
N ALA A 88 -6.24 11.48 -9.55
CA ALA A 88 -7.02 10.84 -8.50
C ALA A 88 -7.84 9.64 -9.00
N TYR A 89 -8.41 9.72 -10.20
CA TYR A 89 -9.12 8.58 -10.81
C TYR A 89 -8.15 7.45 -11.18
N MET A 90 -6.98 7.77 -11.74
CA MET A 90 -5.94 6.76 -12.01
C MET A 90 -5.48 6.09 -10.72
N GLU A 91 -5.25 6.85 -9.65
CA GLU A 91 -4.89 6.34 -8.32
C GLU A 91 -5.96 5.39 -7.77
N ARG A 92 -7.23 5.81 -7.84
CA ARG A 92 -8.37 4.97 -7.43
C ARG A 92 -8.40 3.64 -8.18
N ASP A 93 -8.29 3.68 -9.50
CA ASP A 93 -8.38 2.48 -10.33
C ASP A 93 -7.19 1.54 -10.10
N MET A 94 -5.99 2.08 -9.96
CA MET A 94 -4.80 1.30 -9.62
C MET A 94 -4.89 0.70 -8.21
N ARG A 95 -5.42 1.47 -7.24
CA ARG A 95 -5.63 0.99 -5.86
C ARG A 95 -6.61 -0.17 -5.83
N GLN A 96 -7.73 -0.05 -6.54
CA GLN A 96 -8.71 -1.14 -6.64
C GLN A 96 -8.10 -2.39 -7.27
N GLN A 97 -7.41 -2.25 -8.40
CA GLN A 97 -6.75 -3.37 -9.07
C GLN A 97 -5.72 -4.06 -8.17
N LEU A 98 -4.92 -3.27 -7.44
CA LEU A 98 -3.90 -3.81 -6.54
C LEU A 98 -4.53 -4.54 -5.35
N PHE A 99 -5.62 -3.99 -4.79
CA PHE A 99 -6.37 -4.63 -3.71
C PHE A 99 -7.01 -5.94 -4.18
N ASP A 100 -7.70 -5.93 -5.32
CA ASP A 100 -8.31 -7.12 -5.93
C ASP A 100 -7.26 -8.20 -6.24
N HIS A 101 -6.05 -7.78 -6.58
CA HIS A 101 -4.95 -8.70 -6.82
C HIS A 101 -4.39 -9.28 -5.52
N TYR A 102 -4.22 -8.47 -4.48
CA TYR A 102 -3.84 -8.97 -3.16
C TYR A 102 -4.78 -10.05 -2.65
N GLU A 103 -6.11 -9.86 -2.76
CA GLU A 103 -7.11 -10.84 -2.33
C GLU A 103 -6.96 -12.21 -3.04
N LYS A 104 -6.27 -12.28 -4.19
CA LYS A 104 -6.01 -13.51 -4.95
C LYS A 104 -4.68 -14.17 -4.64
N LEU A 105 -3.74 -13.45 -4.03
CA LEU A 105 -2.40 -13.98 -3.75
C LEU A 105 -2.44 -15.07 -2.69
N SER A 106 -1.53 -16.04 -2.81
CA SER A 106 -1.41 -17.20 -1.93
C SER A 106 -0.79 -16.81 -0.57
N PHE A 107 -1.00 -17.63 0.45
CA PHE A 107 -0.45 -17.40 1.80
C PHE A 107 1.06 -17.25 1.82
N SER A 108 1.79 -17.99 0.96
CA SER A 108 3.24 -17.87 0.78
C SER A 108 3.70 -16.43 0.50
N TYR A 109 2.90 -15.65 -0.25
CA TYR A 109 3.19 -14.24 -0.47
C TYR A 109 3.09 -13.41 0.81
N TYR A 110 2.09 -13.67 1.64
CA TYR A 110 1.87 -12.95 2.91
C TYR A 110 2.90 -13.31 3.98
N ASP A 111 3.41 -14.55 3.97
CA ASP A 111 4.47 -14.99 4.87
C ASP A 111 5.79 -14.28 4.58
N GLN A 112 6.07 -14.01 3.28
CA GLN A 112 7.30 -13.34 2.84
C GLN A 112 7.22 -11.81 2.86
N ASN A 113 6.03 -11.22 2.91
CA ASN A 113 5.82 -9.78 2.78
C ASN A 113 5.17 -9.17 4.02
N ASN A 114 5.77 -8.10 4.54
CA ASN A 114 5.22 -7.38 5.69
C ASN A 114 3.99 -6.54 5.28
N SER A 115 2.91 -6.61 6.08
CA SER A 115 1.67 -5.84 5.87
C SER A 115 1.90 -4.32 5.76
N GLY A 116 2.86 -3.77 6.51
CA GLY A 116 3.23 -2.35 6.42
C GLY A 116 3.81 -1.96 5.06
N GLN A 117 4.59 -2.85 4.42
CA GLN A 117 5.11 -2.62 3.07
C GLN A 117 4.00 -2.70 2.02
N MET A 118 3.05 -3.62 2.18
CA MET A 118 1.87 -3.72 1.31
C MET A 118 0.99 -2.47 1.41
N MET A 119 0.74 -1.98 2.62
CA MET A 119 0.04 -0.71 2.87
C MET A 119 0.75 0.48 2.22
N SER A 120 2.08 0.56 2.32
CA SER A 120 2.86 1.61 1.66
C SER A 120 2.70 1.62 0.14
N LYS A 121 2.61 0.44 -0.49
CA LYS A 121 2.34 0.32 -1.93
C LYS A 121 0.94 0.80 -2.30
N LEU A 122 -0.09 0.51 -1.47
CA LEU A 122 -1.48 0.92 -1.69
C LEU A 122 -1.73 2.42 -1.47
N VAL A 123 -0.91 3.09 -0.67
CA VAL A 123 -1.12 4.49 -0.28
C VAL A 123 -0.03 5.39 -0.86
N SER A 124 1.22 5.24 -0.40
CA SER A 124 2.29 6.18 -0.74
C SER A 124 2.78 6.03 -2.17
N ASP A 125 2.98 4.80 -2.65
CA ASP A 125 3.48 4.58 -4.01
C ASP A 125 2.45 5.02 -5.05
N LEU A 126 1.15 4.74 -4.84
CA LEU A 126 0.09 5.15 -5.76
C LEU A 126 -0.09 6.67 -5.79
N PHE A 127 0.07 7.35 -4.65
CA PHE A 127 0.08 8.80 -4.60
C PHE A 127 1.24 9.37 -5.45
N ASP A 128 2.47 8.89 -5.25
CA ASP A 128 3.63 9.33 -6.04
C ASP A 128 3.46 9.06 -7.55
N ILE A 129 2.80 7.96 -7.90
CA ILE A 129 2.47 7.62 -9.30
C ILE A 129 1.44 8.60 -9.88
N ALA A 130 0.38 8.92 -9.13
CA ALA A 130 -0.67 9.84 -9.57
C ALA A 130 -0.14 11.26 -9.75
N GLU A 131 0.67 11.75 -8.81
CA GLU A 131 1.36 13.05 -8.91
C GLU A 131 2.25 13.11 -10.15
N PHE A 132 3.03 12.07 -10.41
CA PHE A 132 3.83 12.00 -11.63
C PHE A 132 2.97 11.92 -12.90
N ALA A 133 1.88 11.17 -12.87
CA ALA A 133 1.00 11.01 -14.02
C ALA A 133 0.34 12.33 -14.45
N HIS A 134 -0.01 13.20 -13.50
CA HIS A 134 -0.60 14.50 -13.77
C HIS A 134 0.48 15.57 -14.02
N HIS A 135 1.28 15.86 -13.02
CA HIS A 135 2.24 16.98 -13.07
C HIS A 135 3.45 16.71 -13.97
N GLY A 136 3.83 15.45 -14.18
CA GLY A 136 5.00 15.10 -14.99
C GLY A 136 4.91 15.62 -16.42
N PRO A 137 3.94 15.17 -17.20
CA PRO A 137 3.75 15.63 -18.59
C PRO A 137 3.36 17.12 -18.67
N GLU A 138 2.47 17.60 -17.80
CA GLU A 138 2.02 19.00 -17.76
C GLU A 138 3.19 19.97 -17.57
N ASN A 139 3.97 19.77 -16.49
CA ASN A 139 5.09 20.65 -16.15
C ASN A 139 6.20 20.62 -17.21
N LEU A 140 6.49 19.44 -17.76
CA LEU A 140 7.43 19.30 -18.86
C LEU A 140 6.97 20.14 -20.08
N PHE A 141 5.70 19.99 -20.44
CA PHE A 141 5.12 20.62 -21.61
C PHE A 141 5.07 22.15 -21.47
N ILE A 142 4.56 22.66 -20.33
CA ILE A 142 4.54 24.11 -20.02
C ILE A 142 5.96 24.68 -20.02
N SER A 143 6.90 24.00 -19.37
CA SER A 143 8.29 24.48 -19.25
C SER A 143 8.96 24.57 -20.61
N VAL A 144 8.81 23.57 -21.46
CA VAL A 144 9.37 23.58 -22.81
C VAL A 144 8.79 24.72 -23.64
N ILE A 145 7.47 24.91 -23.63
CA ILE A 145 6.83 26.02 -24.40
C ILE A 145 7.31 27.38 -23.92
N LYS A 146 7.32 27.61 -22.59
CA LYS A 146 7.71 28.90 -22.03
C LYS A 146 9.17 29.23 -22.26
N ILE A 147 10.09 28.26 -22.09
CA ILE A 147 11.52 28.49 -22.32
C ILE A 147 11.80 28.72 -23.78
N ILE A 148 11.36 27.83 -24.68
CA ILE A 148 11.59 27.95 -26.11
C ILE A 148 10.92 29.22 -26.66
N GLY A 149 9.65 29.45 -26.32
CA GLY A 149 8.89 30.61 -26.75
C GLY A 149 9.53 31.94 -26.30
N SER A 150 9.99 32.00 -25.03
CA SER A 150 10.71 33.19 -24.55
C SER A 150 11.99 33.46 -25.36
N PHE A 151 12.80 32.42 -25.61
CA PHE A 151 14.02 32.59 -26.39
C PHE A 151 13.75 32.94 -27.85
N ILE A 152 12.72 32.39 -28.49
CA ILE A 152 12.30 32.82 -29.84
C ILE A 152 12.06 34.33 -29.86
N PHE A 153 11.27 34.88 -28.95
CA PHE A 153 11.00 36.29 -28.87
C PHE A 153 12.22 37.14 -28.51
N LEU A 154 13.07 36.68 -27.58
CA LEU A 154 14.32 37.37 -27.24
C LEU A 154 15.28 37.47 -28.44
N PHE A 155 15.41 36.38 -29.22
CA PHE A 155 16.21 36.40 -30.47
C PHE A 155 15.64 37.31 -31.53
N LEU A 156 14.29 37.38 -31.65
CA LEU A 156 13.62 38.30 -32.58
C LEU A 156 13.75 39.77 -32.17
N ILE A 157 13.89 40.06 -30.87
CA ILE A 157 14.13 41.43 -30.38
C ILE A 157 15.58 41.83 -30.66
N ASN A 158 16.56 41.08 -30.13
CA ASN A 158 17.98 41.32 -30.37
C ASN A 158 18.80 40.06 -30.10
N TRP A 159 19.28 39.39 -31.13
CA TRP A 159 20.03 38.13 -31.00
C TRP A 159 21.36 38.29 -30.25
N LYS A 160 22.02 39.51 -30.32
CA LYS A 160 23.30 39.77 -29.64
C LYS A 160 23.15 39.70 -28.11
N LEU A 161 22.03 40.17 -27.57
CA LEU A 161 21.73 40.12 -26.15
C LEU A 161 21.16 38.73 -25.74
N ALA A 162 20.42 38.06 -26.64
CA ALA A 162 19.84 36.76 -26.34
C ALA A 162 20.92 35.64 -26.12
N ILE A 163 22.04 35.67 -26.86
CA ILE A 163 23.11 34.66 -26.75
C ILE A 163 23.74 34.62 -25.33
N PRO A 164 24.22 35.72 -24.72
CA PRO A 164 24.73 35.69 -23.35
C PRO A 164 23.71 35.18 -22.32
N LEU A 165 22.43 35.55 -22.51
CA LEU A 165 21.36 35.03 -21.61
C LEU A 165 21.16 33.53 -21.76
N LEU A 166 21.15 33.02 -23.00
CA LEU A 166 21.07 31.57 -23.25
C LEU A 166 22.24 30.82 -22.60
N PHE A 167 23.45 31.39 -22.68
CA PHE A 167 24.61 30.81 -22.00
C PHE A 167 24.44 30.80 -20.48
N LEU A 168 23.94 31.88 -19.87
CA LEU A 168 23.67 31.94 -18.43
C LEU A 168 22.59 30.95 -18.01
N VAL A 169 21.53 30.77 -18.82
CA VAL A 169 20.50 29.75 -18.57
C VAL A 169 21.09 28.34 -18.61
N PHE A 170 21.95 28.04 -19.57
CA PHE A 170 22.63 26.74 -19.64
C PHE A 170 23.52 26.52 -18.41
N CYS A 171 24.29 27.53 -17.99
CA CYS A 171 25.09 27.45 -16.76
C CYS A 171 24.22 27.23 -15.50
N MET A 172 23.12 27.97 -15.38
CA MET A 172 22.14 27.83 -14.32
C MET A 172 21.55 26.42 -14.29
N PHE A 173 21.13 25.90 -15.44
CA PHE A 173 20.54 24.55 -15.53
C PHE A 173 21.57 23.45 -15.17
N ALA A 174 22.77 23.53 -15.72
CA ALA A 174 23.85 22.55 -15.42
C ALA A 174 24.21 22.55 -13.94
N PHE A 175 24.32 23.74 -13.33
CA PHE A 175 24.59 23.89 -11.91
C PHE A 175 23.43 23.36 -11.07
N SER A 176 22.19 23.72 -11.41
CA SER A 176 20.98 23.25 -10.71
C SER A 176 20.85 21.72 -10.76
N MET A 177 21.12 21.09 -11.90
CA MET A 177 21.15 19.61 -12.01
C MET A 177 22.22 18.97 -11.13
N SER A 178 23.41 19.58 -11.06
CA SER A 178 24.49 19.09 -10.16
C SER A 178 24.09 19.19 -8.70
N GLN A 179 23.52 20.31 -8.28
CA GLN A 179 23.07 20.51 -6.90
C GLN A 179 21.85 19.63 -6.55
N ASN A 180 20.93 19.41 -7.49
CA ASN A 180 19.78 18.52 -7.28
C ASN A 180 20.24 17.08 -6.96
N ARG A 181 21.25 16.57 -7.66
CA ARG A 181 21.84 15.25 -7.34
C ARG A 181 22.38 15.16 -5.91
N ARG A 182 23.10 16.21 -5.46
CA ARG A 182 23.58 16.29 -4.07
C ARG A 182 22.42 16.37 -3.08
N MET A 183 21.41 17.16 -3.37
CA MET A 183 20.21 17.33 -2.56
C MET A 183 19.47 16.00 -2.40
N GLN A 184 19.28 15.24 -3.48
CA GLN A 184 18.69 13.89 -3.42
C GLN A 184 19.46 12.94 -2.48
N SER A 185 20.79 12.95 -2.54
CA SER A 185 21.62 12.14 -1.64
C SER A 185 21.42 12.53 -0.16
N THR A 186 21.41 13.83 0.15
CA THR A 186 21.18 14.32 1.52
C THR A 186 19.75 14.06 2.00
N PHE A 187 18.76 14.12 1.11
CA PHE A 187 17.37 13.73 1.39
C PHE A 187 17.22 12.24 1.74
N MET A 188 17.90 11.37 1.00
CA MET A 188 17.89 9.93 1.29
C MET A 188 18.53 9.61 2.65
N GLU A 189 19.64 10.26 2.98
CA GLU A 189 20.28 10.13 4.31
C GLU A 189 19.35 10.65 5.42
N ASN A 190 18.70 11.79 5.20
CA ASN A 190 17.73 12.33 6.15
C ASN A 190 16.52 11.38 6.37
N ARG A 191 15.98 10.76 5.29
CA ARG A 191 14.94 9.72 5.40
C ARG A 191 15.39 8.50 6.20
N LYS A 192 16.65 8.07 6.01
CA LYS A 192 17.21 6.97 6.79
C LYS A 192 17.28 7.33 8.27
N LYS A 193 17.78 8.53 8.61
CA LYS A 193 17.90 8.99 10.00
C LYS A 193 16.56 9.17 10.71
N ILE A 194 15.54 9.68 10.02
CA ILE A 194 14.19 9.74 10.61
C ILE A 194 13.59 8.33 10.77
N GLY A 195 13.92 7.39 9.89
CA GLY A 195 13.57 5.97 10.04
C GLY A 195 14.17 5.38 11.32
N ASP A 196 15.48 5.65 11.61
CA ASP A 196 16.15 5.24 12.84
C ASP A 196 15.45 5.81 14.10
N VAL A 197 15.00 7.08 14.05
CA VAL A 197 14.25 7.73 15.14
C VAL A 197 12.89 7.05 15.33
N ASN A 198 12.14 6.81 14.25
CA ASN A 198 10.83 6.17 14.31
C ASN A 198 10.91 4.75 14.86
N SER A 199 11.89 3.95 14.43
CA SER A 199 12.11 2.60 14.97
C SER A 199 12.38 2.64 16.47
N ARG A 200 13.23 3.57 16.94
CA ARG A 200 13.47 3.75 18.39
C ARG A 200 12.22 4.11 19.16
N LEU A 201 11.43 5.05 18.63
CA LEU A 201 10.17 5.45 19.25
C LEU A 201 9.21 4.27 19.34
N GLN A 202 9.06 3.52 18.26
CA GLN A 202 8.19 2.35 18.21
C GLN A 202 8.61 1.31 19.24
N ASP A 203 9.90 0.96 19.30
CA ASP A 203 10.42 -0.02 20.26
C ASP A 203 10.19 0.43 21.71
N THR A 204 10.55 1.69 22.03
CA THR A 204 10.44 2.22 23.39
C THR A 204 8.97 2.34 23.82
N LEU A 205 8.08 2.85 22.94
CA LEU A 205 6.67 3.03 23.27
C LEU A 205 5.92 1.68 23.33
N ALA A 206 6.22 0.73 22.44
CA ALA A 206 5.67 -0.62 22.52
C ALA A 206 6.12 -1.34 23.79
N GLY A 207 7.40 -1.15 24.18
CA GLY A 207 7.99 -1.72 25.38
C GLY A 207 7.89 -0.85 26.64
N ILE A 208 7.05 0.20 26.70
CA ILE A 208 7.05 1.19 27.78
C ILE A 208 6.86 0.58 29.17
N ARG A 209 6.03 -0.46 29.27
CA ARG A 209 5.83 -1.19 30.54
C ARG A 209 7.12 -1.83 31.03
N VAL A 210 7.93 -2.38 30.11
CA VAL A 210 9.24 -2.97 30.43
C VAL A 210 10.20 -1.88 30.87
N VAL A 211 10.29 -0.78 30.13
CA VAL A 211 11.15 0.36 30.48
C VAL A 211 10.85 0.85 31.91
N GLN A 212 9.57 1.05 32.22
CA GLN A 212 9.13 1.52 33.54
C GLN A 212 9.32 0.48 34.65
N SER A 213 9.07 -0.81 34.36
CA SER A 213 9.24 -1.88 35.36
C SER A 213 10.70 -2.09 35.78
N PHE A 214 11.66 -1.73 34.91
CA PHE A 214 13.09 -1.78 35.20
C PHE A 214 13.69 -0.42 35.56
N ALA A 215 12.89 0.66 35.63
CA ALA A 215 13.32 2.04 35.90
C ALA A 215 14.46 2.49 34.96
N ASN A 216 14.38 2.13 33.66
CA ASN A 216 15.41 2.40 32.65
C ASN A 216 15.07 3.57 31.73
N GLU A 217 14.19 4.51 32.16
CA GLU A 217 13.77 5.66 31.37
C GLU A 217 14.93 6.52 30.90
N ASP A 218 15.94 6.72 31.75
CA ASP A 218 17.09 7.56 31.41
C ASP A 218 18.00 6.91 30.35
N VAL A 219 18.08 5.58 30.33
CA VAL A 219 18.78 4.84 29.28
C VAL A 219 18.08 5.04 27.92
N GLU A 220 16.75 4.92 27.89
CA GLU A 220 15.98 5.11 26.66
C GLU A 220 15.99 6.57 26.20
N LYS A 221 15.91 7.55 27.12
CA LYS A 221 16.07 8.97 26.79
C LYS A 221 17.42 9.27 26.13
N GLU A 222 18.51 8.68 26.63
CA GLU A 222 19.83 8.87 26.04
C GLU A 222 19.95 8.26 24.65
N LYS A 223 19.43 7.05 24.46
CA LYS A 223 19.38 6.42 23.14
C LYS A 223 18.58 7.26 22.14
N PHE A 224 17.42 7.77 22.57
CA PHE A 224 16.59 8.65 21.74
C PHE A 224 17.32 9.97 21.42
N ARG A 225 17.93 10.62 22.43
CA ARG A 225 18.71 11.85 22.25
C ARG A 225 19.79 11.70 21.19
N LYS A 226 20.53 10.59 21.19
CA LYS A 226 21.56 10.29 20.20
C LYS A 226 20.98 10.14 18.79
N SER A 227 19.89 9.39 18.63
CA SER A 227 19.24 9.21 17.32
C SER A 227 18.67 10.54 16.80
N ASN A 228 18.02 11.32 17.66
CA ASN A 228 17.48 12.64 17.33
C ASN A 228 18.55 13.67 16.96
N HIS A 229 19.71 13.62 17.65
CA HIS A 229 20.85 14.46 17.29
C HIS A 229 21.44 14.10 15.91
N ASN A 230 21.58 12.80 15.61
CA ASN A 230 22.04 12.34 14.29
C ASN A 230 21.07 12.77 13.16
N PHE A 231 19.76 12.75 13.45
CA PHE A 231 18.75 13.26 12.52
C PHE A 231 18.91 14.78 12.31
N LEU A 232 19.15 15.56 13.37
CA LEU A 232 19.40 16.99 13.26
C LEU A 232 20.62 17.29 12.37
N LEU A 233 21.73 16.54 12.52
CA LEU A 233 22.92 16.70 11.68
C LEU A 233 22.62 16.40 10.21
N SER A 234 21.78 15.38 9.93
CA SER A 234 21.38 15.09 8.56
C SER A 234 20.48 16.19 7.97
N LYS A 235 19.62 16.81 8.79
CA LYS A 235 18.83 18.00 8.39
C LYS A 235 19.70 19.20 8.09
N ASP A 236 20.73 19.47 8.91
CA ASP A 236 21.67 20.57 8.68
C ASP A 236 22.36 20.42 7.31
N ALA A 237 22.87 19.22 7.01
CA ALA A 237 23.47 18.94 5.71
C ALA A 237 22.48 19.14 4.54
N ASN A 238 21.24 18.71 4.71
CA ASN A 238 20.19 18.87 3.72
C ASN A 238 19.83 20.35 3.50
N TYR A 239 19.61 21.12 4.57
CA TYR A 239 19.28 22.55 4.47
C TYR A 239 20.44 23.39 3.92
N LYS A 240 21.71 23.02 4.20
CA LYS A 240 22.86 23.65 3.55
C LYS A 240 22.84 23.44 2.03
N CYS A 241 22.53 22.24 1.58
CA CYS A 241 22.40 21.92 0.16
C CYS A 241 21.26 22.70 -0.49
N MET A 242 20.09 22.74 0.16
CA MET A 242 18.91 23.49 -0.29
C MET A 242 19.17 24.98 -0.33
N GLY A 243 19.78 25.55 0.70
CA GLY A 243 20.16 26.96 0.75
C GLY A 243 21.16 27.34 -0.36
N SER A 244 22.13 26.47 -0.64
CA SER A 244 23.06 26.66 -1.76
C SER A 244 22.31 26.63 -3.10
N PHE A 245 21.42 25.67 -3.32
CA PHE A 245 20.60 25.58 -4.54
C PHE A 245 19.79 26.87 -4.78
N MET A 246 19.05 27.33 -3.77
CA MET A 246 18.25 28.55 -3.87
C MET A 246 19.11 29.80 -4.07
N GLY A 247 20.21 29.94 -3.31
CA GLY A 247 21.11 31.08 -3.40
C GLY A 247 21.77 31.21 -4.78
N TYR A 248 22.25 30.11 -5.33
CA TYR A 248 22.84 30.13 -6.68
C TYR A 248 21.82 30.39 -7.79
N ASN A 249 20.63 29.84 -7.69
CA ASN A 249 19.56 30.15 -8.66
C ASN A 249 19.24 31.67 -8.66
N LEU A 250 19.12 32.27 -7.48
CA LEU A 250 18.91 33.71 -7.33
C LEU A 250 20.08 34.51 -7.89
N PHE A 251 21.33 34.07 -7.67
CA PHE A 251 22.52 34.69 -8.23
C PHE A 251 22.51 34.66 -9.77
N PHE A 252 22.22 33.53 -10.41
CA PHE A 252 22.13 33.45 -11.87
C PHE A 252 21.01 34.35 -12.43
N GLN A 253 19.88 34.40 -11.73
CA GLN A 253 18.80 35.34 -12.09
C GLN A 253 19.27 36.77 -12.03
N GLY A 254 19.95 37.18 -10.98
CA GLY A 254 20.54 38.51 -10.84
C GLY A 254 21.56 38.84 -11.95
N MET A 255 22.40 37.84 -12.31
CA MET A 255 23.34 37.99 -13.42
C MET A 255 22.65 38.18 -14.77
N MET A 256 21.51 37.53 -15.02
CA MET A 256 20.72 37.73 -16.23
C MET A 256 20.17 39.18 -16.31
N TYR A 257 19.65 39.73 -15.20
CA TYR A 257 19.22 41.11 -15.13
C TYR A 257 20.39 42.09 -15.29
N LEU A 258 21.55 41.80 -14.67
CA LEU A 258 22.76 42.62 -14.81
C LEU A 258 23.23 42.68 -16.28
N VAL A 259 23.33 41.51 -16.94
CA VAL A 259 23.72 41.43 -18.35
C VAL A 259 22.71 42.14 -19.23
N THR A 260 21.41 42.00 -18.96
CA THR A 260 20.35 42.70 -19.69
C THR A 260 20.52 44.22 -19.58
N LEU A 261 20.73 44.73 -18.37
CA LEU A 261 20.88 46.17 -18.15
C LEU A 261 22.17 46.72 -18.76
N VAL A 262 23.32 46.10 -18.47
CA VAL A 262 24.63 46.63 -18.88
C VAL A 262 24.87 46.43 -20.37
N PHE A 263 24.73 45.22 -20.88
CA PHE A 263 24.97 44.93 -22.30
C PHE A 263 23.83 45.43 -23.18
N GLY A 264 22.58 45.40 -22.72
CA GLY A 264 21.46 46.03 -23.39
C GLY A 264 21.61 47.54 -23.47
N GLY A 265 22.06 48.23 -22.39
CA GLY A 265 22.39 49.64 -22.38
C GLY A 265 23.48 50.02 -23.40
N TYR A 266 24.51 49.15 -23.51
CA TYR A 266 25.54 49.33 -24.55
C TYR A 266 24.97 49.23 -25.96
N LEU A 267 24.06 48.27 -26.23
CA LEU A 267 23.40 48.13 -27.53
C LEU A 267 22.48 49.30 -27.84
N ILE A 268 21.80 49.86 -26.83
CA ILE A 268 20.98 51.07 -26.98
C ILE A 268 21.88 52.28 -27.34
N ALA A 269 23.01 52.46 -26.66
CA ALA A 269 23.96 53.52 -26.96
C ALA A 269 24.52 53.44 -28.41
N LYS A 270 24.59 52.23 -28.97
CA LYS A 270 24.95 51.98 -30.36
C LYS A 270 23.79 52.14 -31.35
N GLY A 271 22.57 52.39 -30.90
CA GLY A 271 21.38 52.46 -31.74
C GLY A 271 20.88 51.12 -32.28
N GLU A 272 21.36 50.00 -31.73
CA GLU A 272 21.00 48.64 -32.15
C GLU A 272 19.80 48.03 -31.37
N MET A 273 19.28 48.76 -30.37
CA MET A 273 18.18 48.30 -29.49
C MET A 273 17.42 49.51 -28.94
N GLN A 274 16.12 49.37 -28.70
CA GLN A 274 15.30 50.41 -28.06
C GLN A 274 15.29 50.25 -26.53
N ALA A 275 15.11 51.36 -25.79
CA ALA A 275 15.06 51.34 -24.33
C ALA A 275 13.90 50.49 -23.80
N THR A 276 12.77 50.45 -24.51
CA THR A 276 11.61 49.61 -24.20
C THR A 276 11.90 48.12 -24.28
N ASP A 277 12.86 47.69 -25.09
CA ASP A 277 13.25 46.30 -25.24
C ASP A 277 13.89 45.72 -23.95
N LEU A 278 14.53 46.55 -23.11
CA LEU A 278 15.05 46.13 -21.80
C LEU A 278 13.93 45.60 -20.88
N ALA A 279 12.77 46.30 -20.89
CA ALA A 279 11.62 45.84 -20.11
C ALA A 279 11.08 44.50 -20.63
N MET A 280 11.10 44.30 -21.97
CA MET A 280 10.68 42.99 -22.55
C MET A 280 11.62 41.86 -22.12
N TYR A 281 12.94 42.12 -22.16
CA TYR A 281 13.92 41.15 -21.67
C TYR A 281 13.68 40.80 -20.20
N ALA A 282 13.43 41.80 -19.34
CA ALA A 282 13.13 41.56 -17.92
C ALA A 282 11.86 40.71 -17.71
N LEU A 283 10.80 40.98 -18.50
CA LEU A 283 9.55 40.18 -18.44
C LEU A 283 9.78 38.74 -18.89
N TYR A 284 10.49 38.51 -20.01
CA TYR A 284 10.77 37.16 -20.49
C TYR A 284 11.67 36.38 -19.54
N ILE A 285 12.67 37.04 -18.89
CA ILE A 285 13.46 36.41 -17.82
C ILE A 285 12.53 35.90 -16.71
N GLY A 286 11.56 36.69 -16.27
CA GLY A 286 10.55 36.29 -15.30
C GLY A 286 9.72 35.09 -15.75
N ILE A 287 9.39 35.00 -17.05
CA ILE A 287 8.57 33.92 -17.60
C ILE A 287 9.32 32.56 -17.63
N PHE A 288 10.60 32.53 -18.02
CA PHE A 288 11.32 31.27 -18.20
C PHE A 288 12.09 30.77 -16.97
N ILE A 289 12.32 31.61 -15.95
CA ILE A 289 13.08 31.19 -14.76
C ILE A 289 12.36 30.09 -13.96
N SER A 290 11.09 30.29 -13.62
CA SER A 290 10.29 29.31 -12.89
C SER A 290 10.21 27.94 -13.61
N PRO A 291 9.94 27.88 -14.93
CA PRO A 291 10.04 26.64 -15.69
C PRO A 291 11.37 25.89 -15.58
N ILE A 292 12.50 26.60 -15.51
CA ILE A 292 13.83 25.95 -15.35
C ILE A 292 13.92 25.25 -13.98
N GLN A 293 13.42 25.89 -12.93
CA GLN A 293 13.39 25.29 -11.57
C GLN A 293 12.47 24.08 -11.54
N ILE A 294 11.27 24.18 -12.13
CA ILE A 294 10.31 23.08 -12.25
C ILE A 294 10.92 21.88 -12.97
N LEU A 295 11.68 22.08 -14.07
CA LEU A 295 12.34 20.97 -14.77
C LEU A 295 13.38 20.24 -13.91
N VAL A 296 14.04 20.94 -12.98
CA VAL A 296 14.97 20.32 -12.04
C VAL A 296 14.21 19.48 -11.00
N GLU A 297 13.13 20.02 -10.44
CA GLU A 297 12.27 19.32 -9.47
C GLU A 297 11.55 18.10 -10.09
N LEU A 298 11.19 18.22 -11.37
CA LEU A 298 10.56 17.13 -12.13
C LEU A 298 11.40 15.86 -12.16
N THR A 299 12.73 15.98 -12.07
CA THR A 299 13.64 14.82 -12.01
C THR A 299 13.36 13.92 -10.80
N GLU A 300 13.08 14.53 -9.63
CA GLU A 300 12.74 13.80 -8.42
C GLU A 300 11.35 13.15 -8.54
N MET A 301 10.37 13.88 -9.05
CA MET A 301 9.01 13.37 -9.27
C MET A 301 9.00 12.19 -10.23
N ILE A 302 9.71 12.24 -11.34
CA ILE A 302 9.89 11.12 -12.28
C ILE A 302 10.48 9.91 -11.56
N GLN A 303 11.53 10.11 -10.76
CA GLN A 303 12.20 9.02 -10.07
C GLN A 303 11.28 8.34 -9.04
N LYS A 304 10.52 9.11 -8.25
CA LYS A 304 9.56 8.60 -7.27
C LYS A 304 8.41 7.87 -7.94
N GLY A 305 7.71 8.51 -8.87
CA GLY A 305 6.56 7.95 -9.57
C GLY A 305 6.93 6.71 -10.38
N PHE A 306 8.07 6.73 -11.10
CA PHE A 306 8.50 5.58 -11.87
C PHE A 306 8.98 4.40 -10.99
N SER A 307 9.61 4.68 -9.86
CA SER A 307 10.00 3.64 -8.87
C SER A 307 8.78 3.05 -8.18
N GLY A 308 7.79 3.88 -7.80
CA GLY A 308 6.50 3.43 -7.29
C GLY A 308 5.78 2.53 -8.29
N PHE A 309 5.73 2.96 -9.55
CA PHE A 309 5.10 2.16 -10.61
C PHE A 309 5.81 0.82 -10.87
N LYS A 310 7.14 0.75 -10.76
CA LYS A 310 7.85 -0.54 -10.81
C LYS A 310 7.46 -1.48 -9.68
N ARG A 311 7.32 -0.95 -8.44
CA ARG A 311 6.89 -1.77 -7.29
C ARG A 311 5.44 -2.22 -7.43
N PHE A 312 4.57 -1.35 -7.94
CA PHE A 312 3.19 -1.70 -8.29
C PHE A 312 3.15 -2.83 -9.31
N LEU A 313 3.89 -2.71 -10.42
CA LEU A 313 3.94 -3.76 -11.45
C LEU A 313 4.52 -5.07 -10.92
N ALA A 314 5.54 -5.02 -10.08
CA ALA A 314 6.12 -6.23 -9.49
C ALA A 314 5.08 -7.04 -8.71
N VAL A 315 4.15 -6.37 -8.00
CA VAL A 315 3.05 -7.07 -7.34
C VAL A 315 2.03 -7.58 -8.35
N MET A 316 1.61 -6.75 -9.31
CA MET A 316 0.60 -7.12 -10.33
C MET A 316 1.05 -8.26 -11.25
N GLU A 317 2.37 -8.45 -11.41
CA GLU A 317 2.98 -9.53 -12.19
C GLU A 317 3.27 -10.79 -11.36
N THR A 318 3.06 -10.75 -10.03
CA THR A 318 3.17 -11.94 -9.19
C THR A 318 1.95 -12.82 -9.42
N GLU A 319 2.15 -13.98 -9.99
CA GLU A 319 1.07 -14.94 -10.18
C GLU A 319 0.73 -15.64 -8.85
N PRO A 320 -0.55 -15.76 -8.49
CA PRO A 320 -0.94 -16.57 -7.33
C PRO A 320 -0.49 -18.03 -7.54
N GLU A 321 0.26 -18.58 -6.59
CA GLU A 321 0.72 -19.98 -6.65
C GLU A 321 -0.44 -20.97 -6.63
N ILE A 322 -1.53 -20.60 -5.93
CA ILE A 322 -2.72 -21.43 -5.78
C ILE A 322 -3.88 -20.76 -6.49
N GLN A 323 -4.37 -21.44 -7.52
CA GLN A 323 -5.48 -21.00 -8.34
C GLN A 323 -6.43 -22.17 -8.62
N ASP A 324 -7.66 -21.86 -8.97
CA ASP A 324 -8.58 -22.87 -9.47
C ASP A 324 -8.05 -23.44 -10.79
N SER A 325 -8.03 -24.76 -10.91
CA SER A 325 -7.77 -25.42 -12.21
C SER A 325 -8.87 -25.00 -13.21
N PRO A 326 -8.56 -24.87 -14.51
CA PRO A 326 -9.57 -24.59 -15.54
C PRO A 326 -10.76 -25.56 -15.52
N ASP A 327 -10.53 -26.80 -15.08
CA ASP A 327 -11.54 -27.86 -14.97
C ASP A 327 -12.06 -28.04 -13.54
N ALA A 328 -11.72 -27.15 -12.61
CA ALA A 328 -12.14 -27.23 -11.21
C ALA A 328 -13.67 -27.25 -11.06
N LYS A 329 -14.16 -28.19 -10.24
CA LYS A 329 -15.58 -28.40 -10.00
C LYS A 329 -15.98 -27.95 -8.60
N PRO A 330 -17.19 -27.40 -8.42
CA PRO A 330 -17.65 -27.07 -7.08
C PRO A 330 -17.87 -28.34 -6.24
N LEU A 331 -17.44 -28.31 -5.00
CA LEU A 331 -17.66 -29.35 -4.01
C LEU A 331 -19.07 -29.23 -3.44
N LYS A 332 -19.93 -30.22 -3.67
CA LYS A 332 -21.34 -30.26 -3.22
C LYS A 332 -21.61 -31.55 -2.44
N ASP A 333 -22.60 -31.50 -1.55
CA ASP A 333 -23.14 -32.66 -0.80
C ASP A 333 -22.05 -33.42 -0.02
N VAL A 334 -21.26 -32.68 0.76
CA VAL A 334 -20.09 -33.18 1.46
C VAL A 334 -20.49 -34.05 2.64
N ARG A 335 -20.03 -35.32 2.63
CA ARG A 335 -20.14 -36.23 3.78
C ARG A 335 -19.03 -35.97 4.79
N GLY A 336 -17.85 -35.59 4.32
CA GLY A 336 -16.71 -35.20 5.13
C GLY A 336 -15.66 -36.29 5.35
N LEU A 337 -15.57 -37.29 4.46
CA LEU A 337 -14.45 -38.24 4.47
C LEU A 337 -13.19 -37.50 4.00
N VAL A 338 -12.18 -37.33 4.86
CA VAL A 338 -10.92 -36.68 4.55
C VAL A 338 -9.81 -37.72 4.47
N SER A 339 -9.01 -37.72 3.41
CA SER A 339 -7.85 -38.61 3.25
C SER A 339 -6.60 -37.85 2.84
N PHE A 340 -5.50 -38.14 3.53
CA PHE A 340 -4.14 -37.73 3.17
C PHE A 340 -3.43 -39.00 2.64
N GLU A 341 -2.87 -38.91 1.43
CA GLU A 341 -2.27 -40.04 0.74
C GLU A 341 -0.83 -39.68 0.32
N ASP A 342 0.15 -40.25 1.01
CA ASP A 342 1.60 -40.08 0.82
C ASP A 342 2.03 -38.61 0.75
N VAL A 343 1.44 -37.75 1.58
CA VAL A 343 1.62 -36.32 1.58
C VAL A 343 2.99 -35.94 2.11
N SER A 344 3.77 -35.24 1.29
CA SER A 344 5.00 -34.57 1.71
C SER A 344 4.89 -33.07 1.42
N PHE A 345 5.51 -32.25 2.28
CA PHE A 345 5.43 -30.80 2.18
C PHE A 345 6.67 -30.10 2.72
N HIS A 346 7.11 -29.04 2.04
CA HIS A 346 8.05 -28.03 2.52
C HIS A 346 7.54 -26.63 2.18
N TYR A 347 7.90 -25.62 2.96
CA TYR A 347 7.59 -24.23 2.63
C TYR A 347 8.52 -23.72 1.52
N SER A 348 8.05 -22.73 0.75
CA SER A 348 8.74 -22.24 -0.44
C SER A 348 10.11 -21.58 -0.19
N ASP A 349 10.38 -21.18 1.05
CA ASP A 349 11.62 -20.52 1.48
C ASP A 349 12.66 -21.49 2.08
N ASP A 350 12.30 -22.76 2.30
CA ASP A 350 13.18 -23.78 2.88
C ASP A 350 12.90 -25.16 2.23
N ASP A 351 13.94 -25.79 1.68
CA ASP A 351 13.86 -27.15 1.11
C ASP A 351 13.73 -28.23 2.19
N THR A 352 13.71 -27.87 3.46
CA THR A 352 13.56 -28.81 4.58
C THR A 352 12.14 -29.35 4.62
N LEU A 353 11.96 -30.67 4.49
CA LEU A 353 10.66 -31.32 4.60
C LEU A 353 10.07 -31.12 6.00
N VAL A 354 8.89 -30.51 6.06
CA VAL A 354 8.07 -30.40 7.28
C VAL A 354 7.21 -31.64 7.47
N LEU A 355 6.72 -32.22 6.36
CA LEU A 355 5.97 -33.46 6.34
C LEU A 355 6.59 -34.42 5.30
N SER A 356 6.69 -35.70 5.64
CA SER A 356 7.25 -36.74 4.79
C SER A 356 6.35 -37.98 4.77
N ASN A 357 5.76 -38.28 3.60
CA ASN A 357 4.93 -39.46 3.32
C ASN A 357 3.80 -39.70 4.38
N VAL A 358 3.12 -38.62 4.77
CA VAL A 358 2.03 -38.70 5.76
C VAL A 358 0.78 -39.26 5.11
N SER A 359 0.27 -40.38 5.64
CA SER A 359 -0.94 -41.04 5.15
C SER A 359 -1.88 -41.35 6.30
N PHE A 360 -3.11 -40.84 6.25
CA PHE A 360 -4.19 -41.15 7.19
C PHE A 360 -5.55 -40.83 6.59
N GLN A 361 -6.61 -41.36 7.20
CA GLN A 361 -7.98 -41.12 6.78
C GLN A 361 -8.86 -40.83 8.00
N ILE A 362 -9.75 -39.86 7.84
CA ILE A 362 -10.74 -39.47 8.84
C ILE A 362 -12.12 -39.81 8.27
N PRO A 363 -12.80 -40.84 8.80
CA PRO A 363 -14.17 -41.16 8.38
C PRO A 363 -15.12 -39.98 8.62
N ALA A 364 -16.16 -39.87 7.80
CA ALA A 364 -17.16 -38.81 7.93
C ALA A 364 -17.77 -38.81 9.36
N GLY A 365 -17.82 -37.61 9.96
CA GLY A 365 -18.37 -37.41 11.30
C GLY A 365 -17.49 -37.93 12.46
N LYS A 366 -16.25 -38.32 12.19
CA LYS A 366 -15.26 -38.76 13.20
C LYS A 366 -14.27 -37.63 13.52
N SER A 367 -13.62 -37.78 14.69
CA SER A 367 -12.64 -36.81 15.18
C SER A 367 -11.25 -37.44 15.28
N ILE A 368 -10.25 -36.68 14.82
CA ILE A 368 -8.85 -36.99 15.12
C ILE A 368 -8.20 -35.84 15.90
N THR A 369 -7.23 -36.23 16.73
CA THR A 369 -6.38 -35.25 17.42
C THR A 369 -4.93 -35.40 16.97
N LEU A 370 -4.33 -34.29 16.58
CA LEU A 370 -2.90 -34.18 16.28
C LEU A 370 -2.15 -33.84 17.57
N ALA A 371 -1.29 -34.74 18.03
CA ALA A 371 -0.43 -34.57 19.20
C ALA A 371 1.06 -34.56 18.78
N GLY A 372 1.93 -34.01 19.61
CA GLY A 372 3.38 -34.01 19.37
C GLY A 372 4.05 -32.67 19.73
N PRO A 373 5.38 -32.59 19.69
CA PRO A 373 6.15 -31.42 20.08
C PRO A 373 5.85 -30.22 19.19
N SER A 374 6.18 -29.03 19.69
CA SER A 374 6.07 -27.79 18.87
C SER A 374 6.96 -27.90 17.63
N GLY A 375 6.49 -27.40 16.48
CA GLY A 375 7.23 -27.48 15.21
C GLY A 375 7.17 -28.83 14.48
N SER A 376 6.41 -29.84 14.97
CA SER A 376 6.34 -31.16 14.32
C SER A 376 5.48 -31.21 13.04
N GLY A 377 4.86 -30.11 12.61
CA GLY A 377 4.05 -30.06 11.38
C GLY A 377 2.52 -30.16 11.59
N LYS A 378 2.00 -30.14 12.83
CA LYS A 378 0.55 -30.20 13.10
C LYS A 378 -0.26 -29.09 12.44
N THR A 379 0.16 -27.84 12.61
CA THR A 379 -0.47 -26.68 12.00
C THR A 379 -0.36 -26.71 10.47
N THR A 380 0.73 -27.28 9.95
CA THR A 380 0.93 -27.48 8.51
C THR A 380 -0.12 -28.44 7.94
N ILE A 381 -0.39 -29.59 8.59
CA ILE A 381 -1.46 -30.52 8.18
C ILE A 381 -2.80 -29.78 8.10
N CYS A 382 -3.12 -28.97 9.11
CA CYS A 382 -4.35 -28.19 9.15
C CYS A 382 -4.42 -27.10 8.06
N SER A 383 -3.27 -26.54 7.64
CA SER A 383 -3.20 -25.51 6.60
C SER A 383 -3.27 -26.07 5.18
N LEU A 384 -2.90 -27.34 4.98
CA LEU A 384 -2.96 -28.01 3.69
C LEU A 384 -4.41 -28.40 3.30
N LEU A 385 -5.27 -28.75 4.25
CA LEU A 385 -6.63 -29.19 3.96
C LEU A 385 -7.51 -28.10 3.30
N PRO A 386 -7.52 -26.82 3.75
CA PRO A 386 -8.21 -25.74 3.06
C PRO A 386 -7.46 -25.21 1.82
N ARG A 387 -6.39 -25.90 1.43
CA ARG A 387 -5.51 -25.55 0.31
C ARG A 387 -4.99 -24.11 0.44
N PHE A 388 -4.41 -23.78 1.62
CA PHE A 388 -3.64 -22.56 1.81
C PHE A 388 -2.25 -22.68 1.18
N TYR A 389 -1.76 -23.92 1.10
CA TYR A 389 -0.56 -24.35 0.38
C TYR A 389 -0.88 -25.65 -0.37
N ASP A 390 -0.22 -25.89 -1.49
CA ASP A 390 -0.28 -27.16 -2.21
C ASP A 390 0.79 -28.13 -1.69
N VAL A 391 0.48 -29.42 -1.68
CA VAL A 391 1.43 -30.46 -1.27
C VAL A 391 2.59 -30.58 -2.26
N SER A 392 3.81 -30.84 -1.77
CA SER A 392 4.99 -31.08 -2.61
C SER A 392 4.91 -32.42 -3.35
N SER A 393 4.33 -33.45 -2.69
CA SER A 393 3.99 -34.74 -3.30
C SER A 393 2.81 -35.38 -2.58
N GLY A 394 2.20 -36.40 -3.19
CA GLY A 394 0.99 -37.03 -2.69
C GLY A 394 -0.27 -36.23 -3.05
N ARG A 395 -1.36 -36.51 -2.32
CA ARG A 395 -2.64 -35.84 -2.52
C ARG A 395 -3.49 -35.80 -1.26
N ILE A 396 -4.40 -34.84 -1.18
CA ILE A 396 -5.42 -34.72 -0.16
C ILE A 396 -6.78 -34.80 -0.84
N THR A 397 -7.68 -35.65 -0.32
CA THR A 397 -8.99 -35.82 -0.90
C THR A 397 -10.10 -35.59 0.13
N ILE A 398 -11.25 -35.05 -0.35
CA ILE A 398 -12.51 -34.96 0.39
C ILE A 398 -13.55 -35.75 -0.38
N ASP A 399 -14.16 -36.75 0.28
CA ASP A 399 -15.10 -37.70 -0.31
C ASP A 399 -14.55 -38.34 -1.61
N GLY A 400 -13.24 -38.65 -1.64
CA GLY A 400 -12.53 -39.25 -2.76
C GLY A 400 -12.18 -38.31 -3.90
N LYS A 401 -12.46 -37.00 -3.80
CA LYS A 401 -12.10 -35.97 -4.77
C LYS A 401 -10.84 -35.23 -4.32
N ASP A 402 -9.84 -35.12 -5.19
CA ASP A 402 -8.63 -34.34 -4.91
C ASP A 402 -8.99 -32.86 -4.71
N ILE A 403 -8.47 -32.23 -3.67
CA ILE A 403 -8.75 -30.81 -3.36
C ILE A 403 -8.23 -29.87 -4.44
N ARG A 404 -7.28 -30.30 -5.28
CA ARG A 404 -6.75 -29.53 -6.42
C ARG A 404 -7.72 -29.45 -7.60
N ASP A 405 -8.65 -30.40 -7.69
CA ASP A 405 -9.70 -30.45 -8.74
C ASP A 405 -10.98 -29.70 -8.33
N LEU A 406 -10.98 -29.08 -7.14
CA LEU A 406 -12.12 -28.35 -6.58
C LEU A 406 -11.90 -26.84 -6.68
N THR A 407 -13.01 -26.09 -6.83
CA THR A 407 -12.91 -24.62 -6.69
C THR A 407 -12.61 -24.24 -5.25
N LEU A 408 -11.66 -23.32 -5.04
CA LEU A 408 -11.21 -22.87 -3.71
C LEU A 408 -12.37 -22.35 -2.85
N GLU A 409 -13.29 -21.62 -3.46
CA GLU A 409 -14.47 -21.10 -2.79
C GLU A 409 -15.34 -22.25 -2.23
N SER A 410 -15.66 -23.24 -3.06
CA SER A 410 -16.49 -24.36 -2.64
C SER A 410 -15.80 -25.24 -1.58
N LEU A 411 -14.49 -25.46 -1.72
CA LEU A 411 -13.68 -26.18 -0.75
C LEU A 411 -13.68 -25.49 0.61
N ARG A 412 -13.31 -24.21 0.63
CA ARG A 412 -13.19 -23.42 1.88
C ARG A 412 -14.54 -23.18 2.55
N ASN A 413 -15.63 -23.15 1.80
CA ASN A 413 -16.98 -23.07 2.37
C ASN A 413 -17.36 -24.32 3.17
N GLN A 414 -16.81 -25.50 2.84
CA GLN A 414 -17.07 -26.75 3.59
C GLN A 414 -16.17 -26.96 4.81
N ILE A 415 -15.21 -26.08 5.04
CA ILE A 415 -14.24 -26.18 6.14
C ILE A 415 -14.42 -25.00 7.09
N GLY A 416 -14.61 -25.26 8.38
CA GLY A 416 -14.60 -24.26 9.44
C GLY A 416 -13.29 -24.35 10.22
N ILE A 417 -12.69 -23.20 10.50
CA ILE A 417 -11.43 -23.12 11.25
C ILE A 417 -11.66 -22.26 12.49
N VAL A 418 -11.36 -22.83 13.66
CA VAL A 418 -11.25 -22.09 14.92
C VAL A 418 -9.76 -21.96 15.22
N GLN A 419 -9.22 -20.76 15.09
CA GLN A 419 -7.79 -20.47 15.25
C GLN A 419 -7.44 -20.20 16.71
N GLN A 420 -6.18 -20.44 17.08
CA GLN A 420 -5.62 -20.09 18.38
C GLN A 420 -5.62 -18.58 18.60
N ASP A 421 -5.07 -17.83 17.66
CA ASP A 421 -5.05 -16.37 17.67
C ASP A 421 -6.27 -15.81 16.91
N VAL A 422 -7.28 -15.39 17.66
CA VAL A 422 -8.52 -14.87 17.08
C VAL A 422 -8.34 -13.48 16.54
N TYR A 423 -8.60 -13.32 15.25
CA TYR A 423 -8.69 -12.01 14.61
C TYR A 423 -10.14 -11.53 14.55
N LEU A 424 -10.42 -10.36 15.16
CA LEU A 424 -11.69 -9.65 15.01
C LEU A 424 -11.46 -8.41 14.14
N PHE A 425 -12.31 -8.26 13.14
CA PHE A 425 -12.32 -7.06 12.32
C PHE A 425 -12.84 -5.85 13.11
N CYS A 426 -12.34 -4.69 12.77
CA CYS A 426 -12.83 -3.42 13.30
C CYS A 426 -14.29 -3.23 12.86
N GLY A 427 -15.22 -3.21 13.83
CA GLY A 427 -16.66 -3.18 13.58
C GLY A 427 -17.44 -3.61 14.81
N THR A 428 -18.70 -3.98 14.64
CA THR A 428 -19.59 -4.44 15.72
C THR A 428 -19.43 -5.94 15.99
N ILE A 429 -19.92 -6.42 17.13
CA ILE A 429 -20.00 -7.86 17.44
C ILE A 429 -20.84 -8.59 16.39
N LYS A 430 -21.99 -7.99 16.01
CA LYS A 430 -22.88 -8.50 14.95
C LYS A 430 -22.14 -8.72 13.63
N GLU A 431 -21.43 -7.71 13.14
CA GLU A 431 -20.65 -7.79 11.90
C GLU A 431 -19.58 -8.89 11.98
N ASN A 432 -18.92 -9.00 13.12
CA ASN A 432 -17.92 -10.03 13.36
C ASN A 432 -18.48 -11.45 13.37
N ILE A 433 -19.67 -11.69 13.91
CA ILE A 433 -20.35 -13.00 13.86
C ILE A 433 -20.85 -13.26 12.43
N ALA A 434 -21.51 -12.24 11.81
CA ALA A 434 -22.05 -12.34 10.44
C ALA A 434 -20.99 -12.63 9.38
N TYR A 435 -19.69 -12.43 9.69
CA TYR A 435 -18.59 -12.77 8.77
C TYR A 435 -18.61 -14.24 8.35
N GLY A 436 -19.15 -15.14 9.18
CA GLY A 436 -19.36 -16.56 8.83
C GLY A 436 -20.42 -16.79 7.75
N LYS A 437 -21.41 -15.89 7.64
CA LYS A 437 -22.51 -15.88 6.65
C LYS A 437 -23.00 -14.44 6.49
N PRO A 438 -22.48 -13.67 5.51
CA PRO A 438 -22.73 -12.23 5.39
C PRO A 438 -24.21 -11.81 5.31
N ASN A 439 -25.10 -12.68 4.79
CA ASN A 439 -26.53 -12.42 4.64
C ASN A 439 -27.39 -13.09 5.73
N ALA A 440 -26.79 -13.42 6.88
CA ALA A 440 -27.53 -14.04 7.98
C ALA A 440 -28.54 -13.08 8.61
N SER A 441 -29.69 -13.62 8.99
CA SER A 441 -30.68 -12.88 9.77
C SER A 441 -30.18 -12.65 11.21
N MET A 442 -30.78 -11.68 11.91
CA MET A 442 -30.44 -11.43 13.31
C MET A 442 -30.72 -12.68 14.18
N ASP A 443 -31.80 -13.39 13.89
CA ASP A 443 -32.16 -14.62 14.61
C ASP A 443 -31.09 -15.73 14.44
N GLU A 444 -30.53 -15.89 13.24
CA GLU A 444 -29.42 -16.81 12.96
C GLU A 444 -28.15 -16.42 13.73
N ILE A 445 -27.85 -15.10 13.80
CA ILE A 445 -26.71 -14.56 14.54
C ILE A 445 -26.88 -14.81 16.03
N VAL A 446 -28.06 -14.59 16.59
CA VAL A 446 -28.39 -14.81 18.01
C VAL A 446 -28.31 -16.31 18.34
N ASP A 447 -28.84 -17.19 17.48
CA ASP A 447 -28.74 -18.66 17.67
C ASP A 447 -27.26 -19.12 17.68
N ALA A 448 -26.46 -18.63 16.75
CA ALA A 448 -25.02 -18.91 16.72
C ALA A 448 -24.30 -18.42 17.98
N ALA A 449 -24.64 -17.22 18.47
CA ALA A 449 -24.08 -16.66 19.70
C ALA A 449 -24.49 -17.46 20.94
N ARG A 450 -25.72 -17.95 21.02
CA ARG A 450 -26.20 -18.84 22.09
C ARG A 450 -25.43 -20.15 22.10
N LYS A 451 -25.28 -20.80 20.95
CA LYS A 451 -24.49 -22.03 20.82
C LYS A 451 -23.02 -21.87 21.19
N ALA A 452 -22.48 -20.66 20.98
CA ALA A 452 -21.12 -20.28 21.38
C ALA A 452 -21.01 -19.77 22.84
N ASN A 453 -22.07 -19.84 23.64
CA ASN A 453 -22.12 -19.36 25.02
C ASN A 453 -21.68 -17.89 25.19
N ILE A 454 -21.96 -16.98 24.22
CA ILE A 454 -21.58 -15.58 24.25
C ILE A 454 -22.79 -14.63 24.26
N HIS A 455 -24.00 -15.11 23.99
CA HIS A 455 -25.22 -14.32 23.88
C HIS A 455 -25.50 -13.48 25.12
N ASP A 456 -25.50 -14.09 26.31
CA ASP A 456 -25.84 -13.42 27.58
C ASP A 456 -24.84 -12.29 27.90
N PHE A 457 -23.56 -12.51 27.58
CA PHE A 457 -22.54 -11.46 27.68
C PHE A 457 -22.85 -10.31 26.71
N ILE A 458 -23.21 -10.62 25.45
CA ILE A 458 -23.53 -9.57 24.46
C ILE A 458 -24.74 -8.75 24.91
N GLU A 459 -25.81 -9.39 25.39
CA GLU A 459 -27.01 -8.71 25.91
C GLU A 459 -26.72 -7.87 27.18
N SER A 460 -25.69 -8.20 27.95
CA SER A 460 -25.28 -7.40 29.11
C SER A 460 -24.55 -6.10 28.75
N LEU A 461 -24.15 -5.93 27.47
CA LEU A 461 -23.47 -4.73 27.00
C LEU A 461 -24.49 -3.62 26.67
N PRO A 462 -24.16 -2.35 26.87
CA PRO A 462 -25.09 -1.23 26.62
C PRO A 462 -25.66 -1.22 25.20
N ASP A 463 -24.83 -1.55 24.20
CA ASP A 463 -25.21 -1.54 22.79
C ASP A 463 -25.47 -2.96 22.24
N GLY A 464 -25.47 -4.00 23.10
CA GLY A 464 -25.71 -5.39 22.71
C GLY A 464 -24.85 -5.84 21.53
N TYR A 465 -25.49 -6.37 20.51
CA TYR A 465 -24.84 -6.84 19.27
C TYR A 465 -24.21 -5.72 18.43
N ASP A 466 -24.63 -4.47 18.59
CA ASP A 466 -24.06 -3.30 17.91
C ASP A 466 -22.85 -2.72 18.65
N THR A 467 -22.42 -3.36 19.75
CA THR A 467 -21.20 -2.98 20.49
C THR A 467 -19.97 -3.06 19.59
N PHE A 468 -19.21 -1.96 19.51
CA PHE A 468 -18.01 -1.84 18.72
C PHE A 468 -16.81 -2.49 19.41
N VAL A 469 -16.14 -3.46 18.74
CA VAL A 469 -15.08 -4.28 19.35
C VAL A 469 -13.68 -3.62 19.34
N GLY A 470 -13.49 -2.56 18.57
CA GLY A 470 -12.19 -1.90 18.39
C GLY A 470 -11.24 -2.67 17.44
N GLU A 471 -10.04 -2.13 17.27
CA GLU A 471 -9.02 -2.76 16.46
C GLU A 471 -8.60 -4.12 17.09
N ARG A 472 -8.65 -5.21 16.30
CA ARG A 472 -8.37 -6.59 16.75
C ARG A 472 -9.12 -7.00 18.04
N GLY A 473 -10.28 -6.38 18.30
CA GLY A 473 -11.08 -6.69 19.47
C GLY A 473 -10.43 -6.29 20.79
N THR A 474 -9.67 -5.20 20.85
CA THR A 474 -8.93 -4.75 22.06
C THR A 474 -9.83 -4.50 23.28
N ARG A 475 -11.13 -4.34 23.07
CA ARG A 475 -12.12 -4.13 24.15
C ARG A 475 -12.66 -5.42 24.76
N LEU A 476 -12.28 -6.59 24.23
CA LEU A 476 -12.78 -7.88 24.66
C LEU A 476 -11.68 -8.73 25.27
N SER A 477 -12.05 -9.59 26.24
CA SER A 477 -11.13 -10.59 26.77
C SER A 477 -10.81 -11.69 25.75
N GLY A 478 -9.73 -12.44 25.94
CA GLY A 478 -9.36 -13.57 25.08
C GLY A 478 -10.49 -14.58 24.92
N GLY A 479 -11.15 -14.97 26.01
CA GLY A 479 -12.28 -15.90 25.98
C GLY A 479 -13.52 -15.36 25.26
N GLN A 480 -13.79 -14.04 25.34
CA GLN A 480 -14.88 -13.41 24.60
C GLN A 480 -14.58 -13.41 23.10
N LYS A 481 -13.36 -13.05 22.68
CA LYS A 481 -12.92 -13.13 21.27
C LYS A 481 -13.07 -14.55 20.73
N GLN A 482 -12.61 -15.55 21.49
CA GLN A 482 -12.67 -16.95 21.10
C GLN A 482 -14.12 -17.40 20.87
N ARG A 483 -15.04 -17.07 21.79
CA ARG A 483 -16.46 -17.42 21.65
C ARG A 483 -17.12 -16.73 20.45
N ILE A 484 -16.74 -15.48 20.13
CA ILE A 484 -17.20 -14.81 18.89
C ILE A 484 -16.67 -15.55 17.64
N SER A 485 -15.42 -16.00 17.65
CA SER A 485 -14.86 -16.81 16.55
C SER A 485 -15.61 -18.14 16.40
N ILE A 486 -15.95 -18.80 17.50
CA ILE A 486 -16.75 -20.02 17.50
C ILE A 486 -18.16 -19.75 16.95
N ALA A 487 -18.79 -18.61 17.32
CA ALA A 487 -20.09 -18.20 16.77
C ALA A 487 -20.05 -18.01 15.25
N ARG A 488 -18.95 -17.47 14.69
CA ARG A 488 -18.74 -17.41 13.21
C ARG A 488 -18.83 -18.79 12.58
N VAL A 489 -18.19 -19.78 13.20
CA VAL A 489 -18.15 -21.15 12.65
C VAL A 489 -19.50 -21.85 12.82
N PHE A 490 -20.24 -21.63 13.93
CA PHE A 490 -21.62 -22.09 14.06
C PHE A 490 -22.53 -21.54 12.96
N LEU A 491 -22.42 -20.24 12.68
CA LEU A 491 -23.19 -19.57 11.66
C LEU A 491 -22.86 -20.09 10.24
N LYS A 492 -21.60 -20.36 9.96
CA LYS A 492 -21.12 -20.96 8.70
C LYS A 492 -21.62 -22.41 8.54
N ASN A 493 -21.72 -23.17 9.61
CA ASN A 493 -22.20 -24.54 9.69
C ASN A 493 -21.51 -25.55 8.73
N PRO A 494 -20.19 -25.67 8.72
CA PRO A 494 -19.45 -26.52 7.79
C PRO A 494 -19.45 -27.99 8.24
N PRO A 495 -19.37 -28.98 7.32
CA PRO A 495 -19.26 -30.41 7.67
C PRO A 495 -17.87 -30.84 8.18
N ILE A 496 -16.82 -30.05 7.89
CA ILE A 496 -15.45 -30.33 8.31
C ILE A 496 -14.95 -29.20 9.21
N LEU A 497 -14.30 -29.55 10.32
CA LEU A 497 -13.78 -28.61 11.30
C LEU A 497 -12.28 -28.80 11.52
N ILE A 498 -11.59 -27.68 11.68
CA ILE A 498 -10.21 -27.61 12.16
C ILE A 498 -10.23 -26.77 13.44
N LEU A 499 -9.79 -27.37 14.54
CA LEU A 499 -9.74 -26.73 15.85
C LEU A 499 -8.27 -26.62 16.28
N ASP A 500 -7.73 -25.39 16.26
CA ASP A 500 -6.34 -25.12 16.62
C ASP A 500 -6.29 -24.50 18.01
N GLU A 501 -5.85 -25.25 19.00
CA GLU A 501 -5.57 -24.87 20.41
C GLU A 501 -6.44 -23.74 21.00
N ALA A 502 -7.75 -23.87 20.90
CA ALA A 502 -8.70 -22.80 21.21
C ALA A 502 -8.76 -22.36 22.71
N THR A 503 -7.92 -22.90 23.60
CA THR A 503 -8.06 -22.71 25.06
C THR A 503 -6.79 -22.27 25.79
N SER A 504 -5.69 -21.98 25.10
CA SER A 504 -4.44 -21.53 25.75
C SER A 504 -4.60 -20.14 26.40
N ALA A 505 -4.11 -19.99 27.63
CA ALA A 505 -4.06 -18.71 28.40
C ALA A 505 -5.41 -18.10 28.81
N LEU A 506 -6.46 -18.92 29.03
CA LEU A 506 -7.77 -18.47 29.50
C LEU A 506 -8.01 -18.82 30.98
N ASP A 507 -8.92 -18.08 31.62
CA ASP A 507 -9.43 -18.42 32.95
C ASP A 507 -10.30 -19.69 32.88
N ASN A 508 -10.39 -20.43 33.99
CA ASN A 508 -11.08 -21.71 34.06
C ASN A 508 -12.56 -21.65 33.64
N GLU A 509 -13.25 -20.54 33.89
CA GLU A 509 -14.66 -20.36 33.54
C GLU A 509 -14.82 -20.18 32.04
N SER A 510 -14.05 -19.27 31.44
CA SER A 510 -14.03 -19.05 29.98
C SER A 510 -13.63 -20.32 29.21
N GLU A 511 -12.67 -21.07 29.75
CA GLU A 511 -12.24 -22.36 29.17
C GLU A 511 -13.39 -23.34 29.13
N ARG A 512 -14.12 -23.51 30.24
CA ARG A 512 -15.27 -24.41 30.32
C ARG A 512 -16.36 -24.08 29.31
N TRP A 513 -16.70 -22.78 29.15
CA TRP A 513 -17.67 -22.32 28.15
C TRP A 513 -17.22 -22.60 26.72
N ILE A 514 -15.95 -22.40 26.44
CA ILE A 514 -15.36 -22.66 25.11
C ILE A 514 -15.38 -24.15 24.81
N GLN A 515 -14.94 -25.01 25.78
CA GLN A 515 -14.93 -26.45 25.63
C GLN A 515 -16.33 -27.00 25.32
N GLN A 516 -17.34 -26.59 26.08
CA GLN A 516 -18.74 -26.96 25.81
C GLN A 516 -19.21 -26.52 24.41
N SER A 517 -18.86 -25.31 23.98
CA SER A 517 -19.21 -24.81 22.65
C SER A 517 -18.53 -25.64 21.56
N LEU A 518 -17.25 -26.01 21.73
CA LEU A 518 -16.50 -26.83 20.77
C LEU A 518 -17.04 -28.25 20.68
N GLU A 519 -17.44 -28.88 21.82
CA GLU A 519 -18.07 -30.19 21.84
C GLU A 519 -19.40 -30.19 21.06
N VAL A 520 -20.24 -29.17 21.27
CA VAL A 520 -21.48 -28.98 20.50
C VAL A 520 -21.18 -28.75 19.01
N LEU A 521 -20.15 -27.97 18.73
CA LEU A 521 -19.75 -27.65 17.36
C LEU A 521 -19.22 -28.86 16.62
N ALA A 522 -18.42 -29.74 17.28
CA ALA A 522 -17.82 -30.92 16.69
C ALA A 522 -18.82 -32.07 16.43
N LYS A 523 -19.97 -32.07 17.10
CA LYS A 523 -20.95 -33.13 17.00
C LYS A 523 -21.43 -33.37 15.57
N ASN A 524 -21.34 -34.63 15.10
CA ASN A 524 -21.69 -35.04 13.74
C ASN A 524 -20.89 -34.35 12.61
N ARG A 525 -19.68 -33.88 12.89
CA ARG A 525 -18.77 -33.30 11.90
C ARG A 525 -17.43 -33.98 11.91
N THR A 526 -16.79 -34.02 10.75
CA THR A 526 -15.42 -34.50 10.67
C THR A 526 -14.49 -33.43 11.27
N THR A 527 -13.75 -33.79 12.31
CA THR A 527 -12.99 -32.82 13.10
C THR A 527 -11.51 -33.18 13.18
N ILE A 528 -10.65 -32.21 12.90
CA ILE A 528 -9.21 -32.27 13.15
C ILE A 528 -8.91 -31.29 14.28
N THR A 529 -8.34 -31.79 15.38
CA THR A 529 -7.98 -30.96 16.53
C THR A 529 -6.47 -30.97 16.75
N ILE A 530 -5.86 -29.80 16.86
CA ILE A 530 -4.51 -29.65 17.39
C ILE A 530 -4.67 -29.45 18.90
N ALA A 531 -4.20 -30.42 19.71
CA ALA A 531 -4.37 -30.34 21.13
C ALA A 531 -3.03 -30.32 21.87
N HIS A 532 -2.95 -29.41 22.83
CA HIS A 532 -1.88 -29.28 23.81
C HIS A 532 -2.35 -29.61 25.23
N ARG A 533 -3.67 -29.94 25.40
CA ARG A 533 -4.26 -30.30 26.69
C ARG A 533 -4.79 -31.71 26.68
N LEU A 534 -4.55 -32.40 27.80
CA LEU A 534 -4.93 -33.80 28.00
C LEU A 534 -6.45 -34.03 27.82
N SER A 535 -7.28 -33.11 28.36
CA SER A 535 -8.75 -33.22 28.26
C SER A 535 -9.26 -33.20 26.80
N THR A 536 -8.63 -32.44 25.94
CA THR A 536 -8.98 -32.35 24.50
C THR A 536 -8.49 -33.59 23.74
N ILE A 537 -7.35 -34.16 24.17
CA ILE A 537 -6.76 -35.34 23.54
C ILE A 537 -7.58 -36.60 23.83
N GLN A 538 -8.06 -36.77 25.08
CA GLN A 538 -8.78 -37.99 25.54
C GLN A 538 -10.14 -38.21 24.85
N GLY A 539 -10.78 -37.17 24.34
CA GLY A 539 -12.11 -37.25 23.73
C GLY A 539 -12.13 -37.61 22.23
N ALA A 540 -10.97 -37.76 21.58
CA ALA A 540 -10.89 -38.06 20.15
C ALA A 540 -11.12 -39.53 19.84
N ASP A 541 -11.73 -39.82 18.67
CA ASP A 541 -11.87 -41.20 18.17
C ASP A 541 -10.50 -41.81 17.86
N GLU A 542 -9.53 -41.02 17.47
CA GLU A 542 -8.17 -41.44 17.17
C GLU A 542 -7.17 -40.29 17.41
N ILE A 543 -5.97 -40.61 17.85
CA ILE A 543 -4.84 -39.70 18.07
C ILE A 543 -3.73 -40.05 17.09
N LEU A 544 -3.22 -39.04 16.38
CA LEU A 544 -2.04 -39.12 15.53
C LEU A 544 -0.90 -38.35 16.20
N VAL A 545 0.17 -39.04 16.55
CA VAL A 545 1.37 -38.44 17.12
C VAL A 545 2.31 -38.07 16.00
N ILE A 546 2.52 -36.77 15.79
CA ILE A 546 3.38 -36.26 14.73
C ILE A 546 4.77 -36.01 15.33
N ALA A 547 5.76 -36.71 14.81
CA ALA A 547 7.17 -36.57 15.16
C ALA A 547 8.04 -36.96 13.95
N ASP A 548 9.26 -36.49 13.90
CA ASP A 548 10.23 -36.78 12.83
C ASP A 548 9.64 -36.61 11.41
N ASN A 549 8.88 -35.52 11.23
CA ASN A 549 8.20 -35.13 9.98
C ASN A 549 7.11 -36.10 9.49
N GLY A 550 6.67 -37.07 10.33
CA GLY A 550 5.66 -38.05 9.95
C GLY A 550 4.74 -38.45 11.11
N ILE A 551 3.92 -39.50 10.90
CA ILE A 551 3.09 -40.09 11.93
C ILE A 551 3.94 -41.14 12.64
N ALA A 552 4.37 -40.84 13.87
CA ALA A 552 5.19 -41.76 14.69
C ALA A 552 4.34 -42.81 15.42
N GLU A 553 3.18 -42.39 15.92
CA GLU A 553 2.26 -43.30 16.65
C GLU A 553 0.81 -42.96 16.26
N ARG A 554 -0.05 -44.00 16.36
CA ARG A 554 -1.46 -43.91 16.04
C ARG A 554 -2.27 -44.85 16.93
N GLY A 555 -3.42 -44.39 17.43
CA GLY A 555 -4.32 -45.20 18.27
C GLY A 555 -5.23 -44.37 19.16
N THR A 556 -5.98 -45.02 20.04
CA THR A 556 -6.76 -44.35 21.10
C THR A 556 -5.86 -43.90 22.25
N HIS A 557 -6.39 -43.11 23.17
CA HIS A 557 -5.66 -42.68 24.36
C HIS A 557 -5.13 -43.87 25.18
N GLU A 558 -5.98 -44.86 25.43
CA GLU A 558 -5.63 -46.05 26.21
C GLU A 558 -4.53 -46.86 25.52
N GLU A 559 -4.67 -47.14 24.21
CA GLU A 559 -3.69 -47.91 23.45
C GLU A 559 -2.31 -47.21 23.42
N LEU A 560 -2.28 -45.89 23.30
CA LEU A 560 -1.03 -45.13 23.24
C LEU A 560 -0.35 -45.03 24.62
N ILE A 561 -1.12 -44.99 25.71
CA ILE A 561 -0.57 -45.05 27.08
C ILE A 561 0.05 -46.41 27.33
N GLU A 562 -0.63 -47.51 26.95
CA GLU A 562 -0.13 -48.87 27.12
C GLU A 562 1.16 -49.13 26.33
N LYS A 563 1.28 -48.56 25.12
CA LYS A 563 2.51 -48.62 24.30
C LYS A 563 3.72 -47.96 24.97
N ASN A 564 3.48 -47.06 25.94
CA ASN A 564 4.52 -46.29 26.65
C ASN A 564 5.58 -45.67 25.74
N GLY A 565 5.16 -45.19 24.56
CA GLY A 565 5.99 -44.60 23.53
C GLY A 565 6.10 -43.05 23.62
N ILE A 566 6.24 -42.38 22.46
CA ILE A 566 6.41 -40.94 22.37
C ILE A 566 5.21 -40.20 23.01
N TYR A 567 3.98 -40.68 22.77
CA TYR A 567 2.77 -40.11 23.34
C TYR A 567 2.77 -40.12 24.87
N ALA A 568 3.09 -41.27 25.47
CA ALA A 568 3.13 -41.41 26.92
C ALA A 568 4.21 -40.55 27.56
N HIS A 569 5.37 -40.38 26.88
CA HIS A 569 6.42 -39.48 27.32
C HIS A 569 5.99 -37.99 27.19
N TYR A 570 5.33 -37.62 26.09
CA TYR A 570 4.82 -36.26 25.86
C TYR A 570 3.81 -35.82 26.94
N LEU A 571 2.98 -36.74 27.44
CA LEU A 571 2.00 -36.44 28.49
C LEU A 571 2.61 -36.33 29.90
N ARG A 572 3.80 -36.91 30.13
CA ARG A 572 4.50 -36.85 31.41
C ARG A 572 5.44 -35.65 31.55
N ALA A 573 5.83 -35.05 30.42
CA ALA A 573 6.66 -33.85 30.34
C ALA A 573 5.84 -32.55 30.52
#